data_860ac88c7708c28a90017fcc4b92a6e4
#
_entry.id   860ac88c7708c28a90017fcc4b92a6e4
#
_cell.length_a   1.000
_cell.length_b   1.000
_cell.length_c   1.000
_cell.angle_alpha   90.00
_cell.angle_beta   90.00
_cell.angle_gamma   90.00
#
_symmetry.space_group_name_H-M   'P 1'
#
loop_
_entity.id
_entity.type
_entity.pdbx_description
1 polymer ?
#
loop_
_entity_poly.entity_id
_entity_poly.type
_entity_poly.pdbx_seq_one_letter_code
_entity_poly.pdbx_strand_id
1 'polypeptide(L)'
;MTRYRRLRLILSVVTVVPLTIASAAGTAKKSAAAALPSAATQRLGSAEGWTAYVYKEKSGQVCYLAGEPQKSEPAGVKRKPPTAMVTHRPDEKVANVVSFDEGYPLKEGSSAALDVGGTKFDLFTKGNSAWAATSDLDKTIVEAMAKGKQAILKGTPQKGKPTTDTYSLGGFAQALAMIDKACGIKR
;
A
#
# COMPACT_ATOMS: atom_id res chain seq x y z
N MET A 1 41.96 -67.54 -42.03
CA MET A 1 41.19 -68.13 -43.12
C MET A 1 40.02 -67.24 -43.49
N THR A 2 40.07 -66.72 -44.62
CA THR A 2 39.32 -65.66 -45.31
C THR A 2 37.92 -66.09 -45.67
N ARG A 3 36.87 -65.32 -45.44
CA ARG A 3 35.64 -65.34 -46.27
C ARG A 3 35.03 -63.94 -46.37
N TYR A 4 35.24 -63.33 -47.48
CA TYR A 4 34.49 -62.19 -48.04
C TYR A 4 33.05 -62.58 -48.33
N ARG A 5 32.09 -61.83 -47.88
CA ARG A 5 30.73 -61.88 -48.37
C ARG A 5 30.27 -60.49 -48.85
N ARG A 6 29.97 -60.48 -50.12
CA ARG A 6 29.62 -59.34 -50.98
C ARG A 6 28.36 -58.66 -50.53
N LEU A 7 28.47 -57.32 -50.26
CA LEU A 7 27.38 -56.43 -49.96
C LEU A 7 26.73 -55.99 -51.26
N ARG A 8 25.46 -56.21 -51.41
CA ARG A 8 24.65 -55.68 -52.54
C ARG A 8 24.16 -54.32 -52.17
N LEU A 9 24.53 -53.29 -52.94
CA LEU A 9 23.95 -51.93 -52.86
C LEU A 9 22.50 -52.02 -53.38
N ILE A 10 21.52 -51.67 -52.56
CA ILE A 10 20.19 -51.32 -52.96
C ILE A 10 20.08 -49.81 -52.98
N LEU A 11 19.96 -49.23 -54.14
CA LEU A 11 19.76 -47.82 -54.36
C LEU A 11 18.26 -47.51 -54.12
N SER A 12 17.92 -46.98 -52.91
CA SER A 12 16.58 -46.47 -52.64
C SER A 12 16.48 -45.00 -52.99
N VAL A 13 15.68 -44.71 -54.00
CA VAL A 13 15.32 -43.35 -54.43
C VAL A 13 14.39 -42.78 -53.33
N VAL A 14 14.90 -41.79 -52.59
CA VAL A 14 14.08 -41.04 -51.63
C VAL A 14 13.46 -39.86 -52.36
N THR A 15 12.17 -39.93 -52.64
CA THR A 15 11.38 -38.79 -53.12
C THR A 15 11.16 -37.82 -51.95
N VAL A 16 11.80 -36.65 -52.06
CA VAL A 16 11.58 -35.55 -51.12
C VAL A 16 10.26 -34.86 -51.47
N VAL A 17 9.25 -35.02 -50.63
CA VAL A 17 8.02 -34.21 -50.66
C VAL A 17 8.24 -32.95 -49.86
N PRO A 18 8.10 -31.73 -50.42
CA PRO A 18 8.20 -30.51 -49.63
C PRO A 18 6.97 -30.37 -48.72
N LEU A 19 7.19 -30.50 -47.42
CA LEU A 19 6.20 -30.20 -46.41
C LEU A 19 6.09 -28.65 -46.23
N THR A 20 5.08 -28.07 -46.85
CA THR A 20 4.75 -26.65 -46.63
C THR A 20 4.18 -26.50 -45.22
N ILE A 21 5.00 -25.95 -44.30
CA ILE A 21 4.56 -25.57 -42.97
C ILE A 21 3.74 -24.28 -43.10
N ALA A 22 2.43 -24.38 -43.07
CA ALA A 22 1.53 -23.27 -42.91
C ALA A 22 1.70 -22.74 -41.46
N SER A 23 2.41 -21.60 -41.32
CA SER A 23 2.45 -20.84 -40.05
C SER A 23 1.06 -20.28 -39.78
N ALA A 24 0.29 -20.94 -38.93
CA ALA A 24 -0.88 -20.36 -38.31
C ALA A 24 -0.42 -19.30 -37.33
N ALA A 25 -0.47 -18.03 -37.75
CA ALA A 25 -0.35 -16.89 -36.84
C ALA A 25 -1.55 -16.92 -35.89
N GLY A 26 -1.38 -17.58 -34.76
CA GLY A 26 -2.30 -17.48 -33.64
C GLY A 26 -2.29 -16.06 -33.11
N THR A 27 -3.31 -15.27 -33.49
CA THR A 27 -3.63 -14.01 -32.81
C THR A 27 -3.93 -14.31 -31.37
N ALA A 28 -2.95 -14.14 -30.50
CA ALA A 28 -3.14 -14.13 -29.05
C ALA A 28 -4.13 -13.00 -28.73
N LYS A 29 -5.40 -13.38 -28.54
CA LYS A 29 -6.45 -12.51 -28.02
C LYS A 29 -6.02 -12.11 -26.62
N LYS A 30 -5.36 -10.93 -26.52
CA LYS A 30 -5.01 -10.29 -25.27
C LYS A 30 -6.31 -10.13 -24.49
N SER A 31 -6.55 -11.03 -23.54
CA SER A 31 -7.65 -10.92 -22.60
C SER A 31 -7.43 -9.59 -21.87
N ALA A 32 -8.16 -8.57 -22.28
CA ALA A 32 -8.31 -7.37 -21.50
C ALA A 32 -9.05 -7.81 -20.22
N ALA A 33 -8.27 -8.12 -19.17
CA ALA A 33 -8.82 -8.11 -17.83
C ALA A 33 -9.45 -6.71 -17.70
N ALA A 34 -10.78 -6.67 -17.65
CA ALA A 34 -11.53 -5.48 -17.37
C ALA A 34 -11.05 -5.00 -16.01
N ALA A 35 -10.12 -4.05 -16.01
CA ALA A 35 -9.81 -3.28 -14.82
C ALA A 35 -11.15 -2.67 -14.39
N LEU A 36 -11.67 -3.15 -13.25
CA LEU A 36 -12.77 -2.47 -12.58
C LEU A 36 -12.38 -1.01 -12.53
N PRO A 37 -13.25 -0.05 -12.90
CA PRO A 37 -12.91 1.35 -12.81
C PRO A 37 -12.54 1.64 -11.36
N SER A 38 -11.25 1.76 -11.08
CA SER A 38 -10.76 2.37 -9.85
C SER A 38 -11.33 3.76 -9.88
N ALA A 39 -12.31 4.03 -9.02
CA ALA A 39 -12.88 5.37 -8.92
C ALA A 39 -11.72 6.33 -8.72
N ALA A 40 -11.56 7.28 -9.64
CA ALA A 40 -10.40 8.15 -9.67
C ALA A 40 -10.30 8.87 -8.31
N THR A 41 -9.19 8.67 -7.60
CA THR A 41 -8.92 9.39 -6.36
C THR A 41 -8.73 10.87 -6.69
N GLN A 42 -9.58 11.72 -6.11
CA GLN A 42 -9.51 13.16 -6.26
C GLN A 42 -8.74 13.77 -5.08
N ARG A 43 -7.75 14.59 -5.36
CA ARG A 43 -7.06 15.40 -4.36
C ARG A 43 -7.94 16.60 -4.02
N LEU A 44 -8.23 16.78 -2.72
CA LEU A 44 -9.00 17.91 -2.19
C LEU A 44 -8.12 19.13 -1.94
N GLY A 45 -6.88 18.91 -1.50
CA GLY A 45 -5.90 19.95 -1.19
C GLY A 45 -4.73 19.42 -0.38
N SER A 46 -3.81 20.31 -0.01
CA SER A 46 -2.68 20.02 0.86
C SER A 46 -2.38 21.17 1.80
N ALA A 47 -1.80 20.84 2.95
CA ALA A 47 -1.27 21.79 3.92
C ALA A 47 -0.01 21.20 4.57
N GLU A 48 1.13 21.86 4.46
CA GLU A 48 2.41 21.57 5.13
C GLU A 48 2.80 20.07 5.22
N GLY A 49 2.74 19.34 4.08
CA GLY A 49 3.10 17.92 4.02
C GLY A 49 1.94 16.94 4.22
N TRP A 50 0.74 17.42 4.58
CA TRP A 50 -0.48 16.63 4.62
C TRP A 50 -1.32 16.87 3.38
N THR A 51 -1.79 15.79 2.75
CA THR A 51 -2.64 15.88 1.55
C THR A 51 -3.96 15.17 1.80
N ALA A 52 -5.06 15.84 1.47
CA ALA A 52 -6.42 15.35 1.61
C ALA A 52 -6.95 14.83 0.27
N TYR A 53 -7.66 13.71 0.32
CA TYR A 53 -8.20 12.99 -0.83
C TYR A 53 -9.63 12.53 -0.60
N VAL A 54 -10.36 12.32 -1.69
CA VAL A 54 -11.66 11.66 -1.71
C VAL A 54 -11.75 10.69 -2.89
N TYR A 55 -12.41 9.56 -2.70
CA TYR A 55 -12.75 8.61 -3.76
C TYR A 55 -14.04 7.88 -3.40
N LYS A 56 -14.58 7.12 -4.36
CA LYS A 56 -15.77 6.29 -4.15
C LYS A 56 -15.43 4.82 -4.27
N GLU A 57 -15.89 4.04 -3.32
CA GLU A 57 -15.91 2.58 -3.35
C GLU A 57 -17.33 2.07 -3.57
N LYS A 58 -17.51 0.75 -3.65
CA LYS A 58 -18.84 0.13 -3.71
C LYS A 58 -19.64 0.39 -2.43
N SER A 59 -18.96 0.47 -1.29
CA SER A 59 -19.54 0.75 0.03
C SER A 59 -19.84 2.23 0.26
N GLY A 60 -19.44 3.13 -0.64
CA GLY A 60 -19.72 4.56 -0.54
C GLY A 60 -18.51 5.47 -0.68
N GLN A 61 -18.65 6.69 -0.16
CA GLN A 61 -17.60 7.69 -0.22
C GLN A 61 -16.55 7.46 0.86
N VAL A 62 -15.27 7.63 0.47
CA VAL A 62 -14.12 7.55 1.38
C VAL A 62 -13.33 8.85 1.27
N CYS A 63 -13.09 9.50 2.41
CA CYS A 63 -12.21 10.66 2.48
C CYS A 63 -11.03 10.31 3.38
N TYR A 64 -9.82 10.64 2.98
CA TYR A 64 -8.64 10.43 3.80
C TYR A 64 -7.61 11.54 3.63
N LEU A 65 -6.82 11.75 4.66
CA LEU A 65 -5.60 12.52 4.58
C LEU A 65 -4.40 11.60 4.77
N ALA A 66 -3.28 11.97 4.18
CA ALA A 66 -2.04 11.25 4.26
C ALA A 66 -0.86 12.21 4.42
N GLY A 67 0.15 11.79 5.19
CA GLY A 67 1.39 12.53 5.39
C GLY A 67 2.56 11.58 5.59
N GLU A 68 3.74 12.01 5.15
CA GLU A 68 5.00 11.27 5.31
C GLU A 68 5.81 11.84 6.49
N PRO A 69 6.66 11.04 7.14
CA PRO A 69 7.50 11.53 8.22
C PRO A 69 8.57 12.49 7.68
N GLN A 70 8.88 13.53 8.45
CA GLN A 70 10.00 14.45 8.18
C GLN A 70 11.35 13.78 8.50
N LYS A 71 11.36 12.82 9.42
CA LYS A 71 12.56 12.12 9.87
C LYS A 71 12.23 10.66 10.14
N SER A 72 13.13 9.77 9.69
CA SER A 72 13.08 8.33 9.94
C SER A 72 14.41 7.86 10.51
N GLU A 73 14.39 7.14 11.62
CA GLU A 73 15.57 6.60 12.29
C GLU A 73 15.43 5.08 12.51
N PRO A 74 16.51 4.31 12.33
CA PRO A 74 17.80 4.72 11.78
C PRO A 74 17.71 5.10 10.30
N ALA A 75 18.58 5.99 9.85
CA ALA A 75 18.65 6.37 8.45
C ALA A 75 19.01 5.18 7.55
N GLY A 76 18.52 5.18 6.31
CA GLY A 76 18.90 4.19 5.30
C GLY A 76 18.17 2.84 5.43
N VAL A 77 17.15 2.72 6.25
CA VAL A 77 16.29 1.52 6.27
C VAL A 77 15.62 1.35 4.91
N LYS A 78 15.86 0.21 4.27
CA LYS A 78 15.22 -0.13 2.99
C LYS A 78 13.77 -0.54 3.23
N ARG A 79 12.83 0.35 2.93
CA ARG A 79 11.37 0.12 3.06
C ARG A 79 10.60 1.00 2.07
N LYS A 80 9.34 0.72 1.85
CA LYS A 80 8.45 1.68 1.18
C LYS A 80 8.33 2.95 2.04
N PRO A 81 8.03 4.12 1.44
CA PRO A 81 7.79 5.33 2.22
C PRO A 81 6.73 5.08 3.31
N PRO A 82 7.04 5.34 4.58
CA PRO A 82 6.05 5.22 5.64
C PRO A 82 5.04 6.36 5.54
N THR A 83 3.79 6.08 5.91
CA THR A 83 2.69 7.02 5.72
C THR A 83 1.75 6.97 6.91
N ALA A 84 1.44 8.12 7.48
CA ALA A 84 0.35 8.28 8.45
C ALA A 84 -0.92 8.68 7.71
N MET A 85 -2.07 8.10 8.10
CA MET A 85 -3.36 8.37 7.49
C MET A 85 -4.46 8.53 8.54
N VAL A 86 -5.46 9.37 8.20
CA VAL A 86 -6.76 9.39 8.87
C VAL A 86 -7.83 9.22 7.82
N THR A 87 -8.74 8.29 8.03
CA THR A 87 -9.77 7.91 7.04
C THR A 87 -11.18 8.04 7.62
N HIS A 88 -12.11 8.53 6.79
CA HIS A 88 -13.55 8.55 7.03
C HIS A 88 -14.30 7.71 6.01
N ARG A 89 -15.28 6.93 6.45
CA ARG A 89 -16.23 6.14 5.66
C ARG A 89 -17.65 6.42 6.16
N PRO A 90 -18.24 7.55 5.79
CA PRO A 90 -19.53 7.99 6.37
C PRO A 90 -20.67 7.02 6.11
N ASP A 91 -20.71 6.37 4.94
CA ASP A 91 -21.73 5.38 4.60
C ASP A 91 -21.67 4.13 5.48
N GLU A 92 -20.48 3.80 6.02
CA GLU A 92 -20.24 2.74 6.99
C GLU A 92 -20.36 3.24 8.45
N LYS A 93 -20.68 4.53 8.67
CA LYS A 93 -20.69 5.20 9.98
C LYS A 93 -19.34 5.14 10.71
N VAL A 94 -18.25 5.12 9.94
CA VAL A 94 -16.88 5.04 10.44
C VAL A 94 -16.18 6.38 10.20
N ALA A 95 -15.55 6.92 11.23
CA ALA A 95 -14.78 8.16 11.13
C ALA A 95 -13.51 8.10 11.99
N ASN A 96 -12.54 8.94 11.64
CA ASN A 96 -11.28 9.13 12.37
C ASN A 96 -10.35 7.91 12.41
N VAL A 97 -10.50 6.92 11.54
CA VAL A 97 -9.62 5.74 11.56
C VAL A 97 -8.18 6.15 11.32
N VAL A 98 -7.36 6.01 12.36
CA VAL A 98 -5.93 6.31 12.33
C VAL A 98 -5.15 5.08 11.93
N SER A 99 -4.26 5.22 10.97
CA SER A 99 -3.35 4.17 10.57
C SER A 99 -1.97 4.72 10.20
N PHE A 100 -0.95 3.92 10.48
CA PHE A 100 0.42 4.21 10.08
C PHE A 100 0.96 3.01 9.32
N ASP A 101 1.24 3.17 8.02
CA ASP A 101 1.96 2.17 7.23
C ASP A 101 3.46 2.41 7.42
N GLU A 102 4.16 1.43 7.97
CA GLU A 102 5.59 1.50 8.26
C GLU A 102 6.48 1.17 7.05
N GLY A 103 5.86 0.73 5.94
CA GLY A 103 6.57 0.36 4.71
C GLY A 103 7.34 -0.96 4.78
N TYR A 104 7.25 -1.71 5.89
CA TYR A 104 7.81 -3.05 6.11
C TYR A 104 6.85 -3.90 6.96
N PRO A 105 6.98 -5.24 6.93
CA PRO A 105 6.21 -6.12 7.81
C PRO A 105 6.60 -5.91 9.29
N LEU A 106 5.61 -5.56 10.11
CA LEU A 106 5.77 -5.43 11.56
C LEU A 106 5.85 -6.80 12.22
N LYS A 107 6.50 -6.88 13.37
CA LYS A 107 6.62 -8.10 14.15
C LYS A 107 5.23 -8.52 14.64
N GLU A 108 4.81 -9.74 14.35
CA GLU A 108 3.53 -10.25 14.74
C GLU A 108 3.36 -10.23 16.27
N GLY A 109 2.20 -9.81 16.75
CA GLY A 109 1.90 -9.67 18.18
C GLY A 109 2.63 -8.52 18.88
N SER A 110 3.38 -7.67 18.14
CA SER A 110 3.94 -6.44 18.70
C SER A 110 2.90 -5.32 18.74
N SER A 111 3.19 -4.28 19.53
CA SER A 111 2.55 -2.98 19.42
C SER A 111 3.49 -1.94 18.82
N ALA A 112 2.94 -0.89 18.24
CA ALA A 112 3.67 0.32 17.90
C ALA A 112 3.30 1.41 18.90
N ALA A 113 4.31 2.16 19.38
CA ALA A 113 4.10 3.22 20.34
C ALA A 113 4.05 4.57 19.61
N LEU A 114 2.91 5.26 19.72
CA LEU A 114 2.72 6.61 19.19
C LEU A 114 2.81 7.61 20.34
N ASP A 115 3.63 8.65 20.18
CA ASP A 115 3.72 9.78 21.11
C ASP A 115 3.29 11.06 20.38
N VAL A 116 2.30 11.75 20.90
CA VAL A 116 1.83 13.05 20.39
C VAL A 116 1.94 14.07 21.50
N GLY A 117 2.97 14.91 21.41
CA GLY A 117 3.18 15.99 22.40
C GLY A 117 3.36 15.50 23.84
N GLY A 118 3.93 14.31 24.06
CA GLY A 118 4.14 13.68 25.36
C GLY A 118 3.00 12.73 25.79
N THR A 119 1.86 12.73 25.10
CA THR A 119 0.80 11.75 25.31
C THR A 119 1.07 10.47 24.50
N LYS A 120 1.14 9.32 25.17
CA LYS A 120 1.47 8.04 24.57
C LYS A 120 0.22 7.21 24.29
N PHE A 121 0.22 6.54 23.13
CA PHE A 121 -0.82 5.64 22.67
C PHE A 121 -0.18 4.35 22.19
N ASP A 122 -0.78 3.21 22.54
CA ASP A 122 -0.39 1.90 22.03
C ASP A 122 -1.29 1.50 20.86
N LEU A 123 -0.68 1.22 19.73
CA LEU A 123 -1.34 0.80 18.50
C LEU A 123 -1.10 -0.69 18.28
N PHE A 124 -2.14 -1.46 17.92
CA PHE A 124 -1.94 -2.83 17.51
C PHE A 124 -1.37 -2.89 16.09
N THR A 125 -0.60 -3.93 15.80
CA THR A 125 0.04 -4.11 14.50
C THR A 125 -0.59 -5.25 13.70
N LYS A 126 -0.78 -5.00 12.39
CA LYS A 126 -1.25 -6.02 11.43
C LYS A 126 -0.59 -5.79 10.08
N GLY A 127 0.16 -6.79 9.60
CA GLY A 127 0.92 -6.66 8.34
C GLY A 127 1.96 -5.55 8.45
N ASN A 128 1.87 -4.54 7.60
CA ASN A 128 2.79 -3.40 7.58
C ASN A 128 2.27 -2.20 8.40
N SER A 129 1.09 -2.28 8.97
CA SER A 129 0.42 -1.12 9.53
C SER A 129 0.12 -1.26 11.01
N ALA A 130 0.13 -0.11 11.69
CA ALA A 130 -0.29 0.06 13.08
C ALA A 130 -1.63 0.83 13.13
N TRP A 131 -2.53 0.44 14.04
CA TRP A 131 -3.91 0.91 14.12
C TRP A 131 -4.33 1.15 15.56
N ALA A 132 -5.22 2.11 15.79
CA ALA A 132 -5.91 2.23 17.07
C ALA A 132 -6.88 1.06 17.26
N ALA A 133 -6.99 0.56 18.50
CA ALA A 133 -7.81 -0.61 18.80
C ALA A 133 -9.31 -0.32 18.84
N THR A 134 -9.71 0.94 19.03
CA THR A 134 -11.11 1.37 19.19
C THR A 134 -11.36 2.72 18.53
N SER A 135 -12.61 2.99 18.17
CA SER A 135 -13.04 4.28 17.61
C SER A 135 -12.83 5.46 18.58
N ASP A 136 -12.93 5.23 19.88
CA ASP A 136 -12.67 6.26 20.89
C ASP A 136 -11.18 6.61 20.96
N LEU A 137 -10.31 5.59 20.80
CA LEU A 137 -8.87 5.80 20.72
C LEU A 137 -8.50 6.53 19.42
N ASP A 138 -9.08 6.15 18.29
CA ASP A 138 -8.96 6.88 17.01
C ASP A 138 -9.28 8.37 17.19
N LYS A 139 -10.45 8.67 17.76
CA LYS A 139 -10.90 10.04 18.02
C LYS A 139 -9.91 10.80 18.89
N THR A 140 -9.47 10.18 19.98
CA THR A 140 -8.52 10.79 20.93
C THR A 140 -7.18 11.11 20.27
N ILE A 141 -6.66 10.18 19.45
CA ILE A 141 -5.42 10.39 18.70
C ILE A 141 -5.57 11.53 17.69
N VAL A 142 -6.65 11.54 16.90
CA VAL A 142 -6.91 12.61 15.92
C VAL A 142 -7.01 13.97 16.59
N GLU A 143 -7.68 14.08 17.74
CA GLU A 143 -7.77 15.31 18.52
C GLU A 143 -6.41 15.77 19.07
N ALA A 144 -5.58 14.83 19.54
CA ALA A 144 -4.22 15.11 19.97
C ALA A 144 -3.35 15.59 18.80
N MET A 145 -3.42 14.91 17.65
CA MET A 145 -2.68 15.29 16.45
C MET A 145 -3.10 16.67 15.91
N ALA A 146 -4.39 17.00 15.97
CA ALA A 146 -4.90 18.31 15.52
C ALA A 146 -4.38 19.49 16.37
N LYS A 147 -4.01 19.24 17.61
CA LYS A 147 -3.49 20.24 18.56
C LYS A 147 -1.97 20.17 18.74
N GLY A 148 -1.37 19.05 18.34
CA GLY A 148 0.05 18.76 18.53
C GLY A 148 0.94 19.47 17.50
N LYS A 149 2.25 19.46 17.77
CA LYS A 149 3.28 19.96 16.85
C LYS A 149 3.95 18.83 16.08
N GLN A 150 4.06 17.67 16.72
CA GLN A 150 4.66 16.47 16.14
C GLN A 150 4.02 15.20 16.68
N ALA A 151 4.07 14.13 15.89
CA ALA A 151 3.76 12.78 16.28
C ALA A 151 5.00 11.90 16.04
N ILE A 152 5.35 11.06 17.00
CA ILE A 152 6.51 10.17 16.94
C ILE A 152 6.00 8.73 17.04
N LEU A 153 6.18 7.95 15.99
CA LEU A 153 5.82 6.54 15.93
C LEU A 153 7.07 5.68 16.09
N LYS A 154 7.00 4.68 16.97
CA LYS A 154 8.04 3.66 17.13
C LYS A 154 7.48 2.31 16.75
N GLY A 155 8.00 1.73 15.68
CA GLY A 155 7.60 0.41 15.17
C GLY A 155 8.70 -0.63 15.32
N THR A 156 8.31 -1.90 15.48
CA THR A 156 9.24 -3.03 15.54
C THR A 156 9.05 -3.89 14.29
N PRO A 157 10.01 -3.91 13.35
CA PRO A 157 9.92 -4.73 12.16
C PRO A 157 10.04 -6.22 12.51
N GLN A 158 9.51 -7.08 11.65
CA GLN A 158 9.67 -8.53 11.75
C GLN A 158 11.16 -8.92 11.69
N LYS A 159 11.95 -8.18 10.91
CA LYS A 159 13.41 -8.35 10.78
C LYS A 159 14.10 -7.00 10.85
N GLY A 160 15.18 -6.92 11.62
CA GLY A 160 15.98 -5.69 11.74
C GLY A 160 15.79 -4.98 13.07
N LYS A 161 16.19 -3.71 13.10
CA LYS A 161 16.13 -2.87 14.31
C LYS A 161 14.81 -2.08 14.33
N PRO A 162 14.28 -1.75 15.52
CA PRO A 162 13.15 -0.81 15.65
C PRO A 162 13.41 0.50 14.91
N THR A 163 12.34 1.07 14.37
CA THR A 163 12.38 2.39 13.71
C THR A 163 11.64 3.43 14.53
N THR A 164 11.96 4.68 14.28
CA THR A 164 11.27 5.84 14.84
C THR A 164 10.99 6.81 13.69
N ASP A 165 9.73 7.11 13.46
CA ASP A 165 9.27 8.04 12.44
C ASP A 165 8.67 9.27 13.11
N THR A 166 9.16 10.46 12.74
CA THR A 166 8.70 11.74 13.27
C THR A 166 7.93 12.48 12.20
N TYR A 167 6.64 12.71 12.45
CA TYR A 167 5.73 13.45 11.59
C TYR A 167 5.54 14.87 12.13
N SER A 168 5.70 15.89 11.26
CA SER A 168 5.21 17.23 11.58
C SER A 168 3.69 17.24 11.56
N LEU A 169 3.08 17.89 12.52
CA LEU A 169 1.63 18.09 12.55
C LEU A 169 1.22 19.50 12.07
N GLY A 170 2.18 20.30 11.58
CA GLY A 170 1.87 21.50 10.81
C GLY A 170 0.97 21.10 9.61
N GLY A 171 -0.13 21.83 9.39
CA GLY A 171 -1.08 21.53 8.30
C GLY A 171 -2.04 20.36 8.56
N PHE A 172 -1.81 19.51 9.58
CA PHE A 172 -2.69 18.37 9.86
C PHE A 172 -4.14 18.80 10.09
N ALA A 173 -4.38 19.79 10.93
CA ALA A 173 -5.74 20.29 11.22
C ALA A 173 -6.43 20.85 9.99
N GLN A 174 -5.69 21.52 9.08
CA GLN A 174 -6.25 22.04 7.83
C GLN A 174 -6.61 20.89 6.87
N ALA A 175 -5.75 19.88 6.72
CA ALA A 175 -6.04 18.71 5.90
C ALA A 175 -7.21 17.89 6.47
N LEU A 176 -7.29 17.78 7.81
CA LEU A 176 -8.39 17.13 8.51
C LEU A 176 -9.73 17.83 8.20
N ALA A 177 -9.77 19.18 8.27
CA ALA A 177 -10.97 19.95 7.93
C ALA A 177 -11.43 19.73 6.47
N MET A 178 -10.49 19.50 5.54
CA MET A 178 -10.85 19.21 4.14
C MET A 178 -11.57 17.87 4.01
N ILE A 179 -11.10 16.81 4.67
CA ILE A 179 -11.76 15.50 4.64
C ILE A 179 -13.03 15.45 5.47
N ASP A 180 -13.09 16.18 6.59
CA ASP A 180 -14.32 16.35 7.38
C ASP A 180 -15.42 16.97 6.53
N LYS A 181 -15.11 18.09 5.85
CA LYS A 181 -16.05 18.78 4.96
C LYS A 181 -16.51 17.86 3.83
N ALA A 182 -15.60 17.16 3.17
CA ALA A 182 -15.90 16.30 2.04
C ALA A 182 -16.78 15.11 2.44
N CYS A 183 -16.57 14.54 3.64
CA CYS A 183 -17.34 13.40 4.16
C CYS A 183 -18.44 13.78 5.15
N GLY A 184 -18.73 15.08 5.36
CA GLY A 184 -19.83 15.54 6.21
C GLY A 184 -19.62 15.23 7.70
N ILE A 185 -18.38 15.06 8.16
CA ILE A 185 -18.05 14.81 9.56
C ILE A 185 -18.10 16.14 10.32
N LYS A 186 -18.88 16.15 11.42
CA LYS A 186 -18.98 17.29 12.33
C LYS A 186 -18.13 17.02 13.57
N ARG A 187 -17.31 17.99 13.97
CA ARG A 187 -16.48 17.98 15.20
C ARG A 187 -17.07 18.88 16.26
#